data_8bd9f591af803789734376ee6705d981
#
_entry.id   8bd9f591af803789734376ee6705d981
#
_cell.length_a   1.000
_cell.length_b   1.000
_cell.length_c   1.000
_cell.angle_alpha   90.00
_cell.angle_beta   90.00
_cell.angle_gamma   90.00
#
_symmetry.space_group_name_H-M   'P 1'
#
loop_
_entity.id
_entity.type
_entity.pdbx_description
1 polymer ?
#
loop_
_entity_poly.entity_id
_entity_poly.type
_entity_poly.pdbx_seq_one_letter_code
_entity_poly.pdbx_strand_id
1 'polypeptide(L)'
;EYLDIDSAAAEISAGVQGKKAAVDDIIQINQRALFSNAIANSIIALAVAAVLLVGMWFWLANPTKQSTTYPRVAAIPDPETTTSREAVLIDEAYAVFAQGFTPQEKNLAPGDYHLLDGYAHIRFASGAELVLHGPAKWSIFDAMHVRMDFGKVRVIVPPSAKGFSIATPDAEYVDLGTEFGLDVDQQENASDLYVFDGQVNIEDKSSKELLEEVFEGNSKRLKDGLIEAAPEIDFMDFPTPNQIGLVRWKSNLDRLRKDPGLIGFFPFRKTADEGTLVNEVHEADLPIPDGRIVGARWVSGRWTGKDSLLFDGDEDRVEFNIPGEFEEYTIASWIKIDRLDYERNAILNSDQLEAGDVHFQITRQGLPKGGAQGQIPGTTTDDTFIGDPVPIGKWVHLAMVISSPDRIRNIYANGKLIRAGVMNHSVTIHPENCRLGNWLPSITVGENRKRAFRGRIDELAIWKRALVEAELRALTEAGRPYEPSSQQP
;
A
#
# COMPACT_ATOMS: atom_id res chain seq x y z
N GLU A 1 35.35 -24.15 60.48
CA GLU A 1 34.14 -24.71 59.80
C GLU A 1 34.60 -25.45 58.55
N TYR A 2 34.64 -26.79 58.63
CA TYR A 2 34.96 -27.67 57.49
C TYR A 2 33.69 -27.74 56.59
N LEU A 3 33.80 -27.28 55.38
CA LEU A 3 32.77 -27.47 54.30
C LEU A 3 32.74 -29.00 54.02
N ASP A 4 31.58 -29.62 54.22
CA ASP A 4 31.29 -30.97 53.86
C ASP A 4 31.27 -31.19 52.35
N ILE A 5 32.43 -31.58 51.81
CA ILE A 5 32.64 -31.75 50.34
C ILE A 5 31.83 -32.95 49.82
N ASP A 6 31.47 -33.90 50.65
CA ASP A 6 30.73 -35.11 50.27
C ASP A 6 29.24 -34.79 50.02
N SER A 7 28.67 -33.83 50.77
CA SER A 7 27.30 -33.33 50.54
C SER A 7 27.16 -32.58 49.23
N ALA A 8 28.12 -31.73 48.90
CA ALA A 8 28.13 -30.95 47.62
C ALA A 8 28.33 -31.88 46.40
N ALA A 9 29.13 -32.94 46.54
CA ALA A 9 29.35 -33.91 45.47
C ALA A 9 28.07 -34.74 45.16
N ALA A 10 27.28 -35.05 46.20
CA ALA A 10 26.01 -35.77 46.05
C ALA A 10 24.94 -34.91 45.33
N GLU A 11 24.83 -33.61 45.64
CA GLU A 11 23.90 -32.70 44.96
C GLU A 11 24.27 -32.49 43.48
N ILE A 12 25.55 -32.34 43.17
CA ILE A 12 26.03 -32.22 41.79
C ILE A 12 25.74 -33.52 41.00
N SER A 13 25.95 -34.69 41.58
CA SER A 13 25.65 -35.97 40.95
C SER A 13 24.16 -36.16 40.67
N ALA A 14 23.29 -35.80 41.61
CA ALA A 14 21.83 -35.85 41.41
C ALA A 14 21.35 -34.87 40.29
N GLY A 15 21.93 -33.67 40.23
CA GLY A 15 21.65 -32.69 39.19
C GLY A 15 22.07 -33.14 37.78
N VAL A 16 23.20 -33.88 37.68
CA VAL A 16 23.68 -34.42 36.39
C VAL A 16 22.81 -35.60 35.93
N GLN A 17 22.37 -36.46 36.83
CA GLN A 17 21.47 -37.58 36.50
C GLN A 17 20.08 -37.09 36.08
N GLY A 18 19.54 -36.04 36.72
CA GLY A 18 18.28 -35.42 36.32
C GLY A 18 18.33 -34.80 34.92
N LYS A 19 19.45 -34.13 34.59
CA LYS A 19 19.64 -33.57 33.24
C LYS A 19 19.79 -34.66 32.17
N LYS A 20 20.44 -35.77 32.47
CA LYS A 20 20.58 -36.88 31.52
C LYS A 20 19.23 -37.55 31.22
N ALA A 21 18.37 -37.76 32.22
CA ALA A 21 17.03 -38.30 32.02
C ALA A 21 16.16 -37.36 31.14
N ALA A 22 16.24 -36.06 31.36
CA ALA A 22 15.51 -35.09 30.54
C ALA A 22 15.98 -35.04 29.07
N VAL A 23 17.27 -35.22 28.80
CA VAL A 23 17.82 -35.31 27.44
C VAL A 23 17.39 -36.61 26.76
N ASP A 24 17.36 -37.73 27.46
CA ASP A 24 16.92 -39.02 26.91
C ASP A 24 15.43 -38.99 26.57
N ASP A 25 14.57 -38.31 27.36
CA ASP A 25 13.16 -38.12 27.07
C ASP A 25 12.95 -37.24 25.83
N ILE A 26 13.72 -36.15 25.64
CA ILE A 26 13.66 -35.30 24.46
C ILE A 26 14.07 -36.07 23.20
N ILE A 27 15.11 -36.93 23.29
CA ILE A 27 15.55 -37.78 22.18
C ILE A 27 14.44 -38.76 21.77
N GLN A 28 13.76 -39.38 22.76
CA GLN A 28 12.64 -40.28 22.48
C GLN A 28 11.43 -39.60 21.84
N ILE A 29 11.11 -38.37 22.28
CA ILE A 29 10.02 -37.58 21.69
C ILE A 29 10.34 -37.23 20.24
N ASN A 30 11.57 -36.79 19.96
CA ASN A 30 12.01 -36.48 18.59
C ASN A 30 12.02 -37.71 17.67
N GLN A 31 12.46 -38.88 18.17
CA GLN A 31 12.40 -40.12 17.39
C GLN A 31 10.95 -40.52 17.04
N ARG A 32 10.02 -40.40 18.00
CA ARG A 32 8.58 -40.67 17.74
C ARG A 32 7.96 -39.69 16.72
N ALA A 33 8.35 -38.42 16.75
CA ALA A 33 7.90 -37.41 15.78
C ALA A 33 8.45 -37.71 14.38
N LEU A 34 9.69 -38.11 14.23
CA LEU A 34 10.31 -38.49 12.96
C LEU A 34 9.66 -39.77 12.37
N PHE A 35 9.32 -40.77 13.17
CA PHE A 35 8.61 -41.95 12.72
C PHE A 35 7.17 -41.65 12.31
N SER A 36 6.48 -40.79 13.03
CA SER A 36 5.12 -40.30 12.64
C SER A 36 5.10 -39.60 11.30
N ASN A 37 6.04 -38.71 11.06
CA ASN A 37 6.15 -37.99 9.78
C ASN A 37 6.55 -38.91 8.61
N ALA A 38 7.41 -39.91 8.85
CA ALA A 38 7.77 -40.89 7.83
C ALA A 38 6.56 -41.74 7.40
N ILE A 39 5.71 -42.17 8.35
CA ILE A 39 4.50 -42.94 8.08
C ILE A 39 3.47 -42.05 7.32
N ALA A 40 3.27 -40.79 7.73
CA ALA A 40 2.38 -39.86 7.05
C ALA A 40 2.81 -39.61 5.60
N ASN A 41 4.10 -39.38 5.36
CA ASN A 41 4.63 -39.18 4.01
C ASN A 41 4.51 -40.45 3.14
N SER A 42 4.65 -41.64 3.73
CA SER A 42 4.48 -42.92 3.04
C SER A 42 3.04 -43.16 2.63
N ILE A 43 2.07 -42.76 3.47
CA ILE A 43 0.62 -42.87 3.16
C ILE A 43 0.26 -41.89 2.02
N ILE A 44 0.78 -40.67 2.05
CA ILE A 44 0.55 -39.69 0.97
C ILE A 44 1.14 -40.19 -0.36
N ALA A 45 2.35 -40.73 -0.35
CA ALA A 45 2.97 -41.29 -1.55
C ALA A 45 2.17 -42.47 -2.13
N LEU A 46 1.62 -43.34 -1.28
CA LEU A 46 0.75 -44.44 -1.69
C LEU A 46 -0.59 -43.96 -2.28
N ALA A 47 -1.17 -42.90 -1.70
CA ALA A 47 -2.39 -42.31 -2.21
C ALA A 47 -2.18 -41.66 -3.60
N VAL A 48 -1.08 -40.95 -3.79
CA VAL A 48 -0.72 -40.36 -5.10
C VAL A 48 -0.48 -41.45 -6.16
N ALA A 49 0.23 -42.52 -5.79
CA ALA A 49 0.44 -43.66 -6.71
C ALA A 49 -0.88 -44.36 -7.09
N ALA A 50 -1.82 -44.51 -6.15
CA ALA A 50 -3.12 -45.07 -6.43
C ALA A 50 -3.96 -44.18 -7.40
N VAL A 51 -3.93 -42.86 -7.23
CA VAL A 51 -4.61 -41.92 -8.16
C VAL A 51 -4.01 -41.99 -9.56
N LEU A 52 -2.68 -42.08 -9.68
CA LEU A 52 -2.01 -42.20 -10.98
C LEU A 52 -2.32 -43.55 -11.66
N LEU A 53 -2.40 -44.65 -10.91
CA LEU A 53 -2.77 -45.95 -11.45
C LEU A 53 -4.23 -46.00 -11.89
N VAL A 54 -5.16 -45.39 -11.18
CA VAL A 54 -6.57 -45.26 -11.58
C VAL A 54 -6.70 -44.38 -12.82
N GLY A 55 -5.97 -43.27 -12.90
CA GLY A 55 -5.92 -42.41 -14.07
C GLY A 55 -5.38 -43.13 -15.31
N MET A 56 -4.31 -43.91 -15.15
CA MET A 56 -3.72 -44.72 -16.22
C MET A 56 -4.64 -45.87 -16.65
N TRP A 57 -5.34 -46.53 -15.71
CA TRP A 57 -6.33 -47.54 -16.03
C TRP A 57 -7.52 -46.96 -16.79
N PHE A 58 -8.00 -45.76 -16.40
CA PHE A 58 -9.08 -45.06 -17.11
C PHE A 58 -8.67 -44.65 -18.54
N TRP A 59 -7.39 -44.28 -18.73
CA TRP A 59 -6.83 -43.95 -20.06
C TRP A 59 -6.67 -45.20 -20.95
N LEU A 60 -6.25 -46.33 -20.37
CA LEU A 60 -6.12 -47.63 -21.07
C LEU A 60 -7.46 -48.33 -21.34
N ALA A 61 -8.47 -48.11 -20.49
CA ALA A 61 -9.79 -48.74 -20.60
C ALA A 61 -10.71 -48.02 -21.57
N ASN A 62 -10.41 -46.80 -22.00
CA ASN A 62 -11.15 -46.04 -22.99
C ASN A 62 -10.35 -45.85 -24.29
N PRO A 63 -10.21 -46.87 -25.15
CA PRO A 63 -9.60 -46.65 -26.47
C PRO A 63 -10.48 -45.70 -27.27
N THR A 64 -9.91 -44.51 -27.56
CA THR A 64 -10.53 -43.53 -28.46
C THR A 64 -10.88 -44.20 -29.77
N LYS A 65 -12.17 -44.31 -30.10
CA LYS A 65 -12.60 -44.70 -31.44
C LYS A 65 -12.01 -43.73 -32.44
N GLN A 66 -11.13 -44.21 -33.30
CA GLN A 66 -10.67 -43.47 -34.47
C GLN A 66 -11.86 -43.12 -35.35
N SER A 67 -12.29 -41.90 -35.30
CA SER A 67 -13.25 -41.31 -36.21
C SER A 67 -12.53 -41.06 -37.56
N THR A 68 -13.01 -41.69 -38.59
CA THR A 68 -12.63 -41.47 -39.98
C THR A 68 -12.81 -39.99 -40.34
N THR A 69 -11.69 -39.33 -40.62
CA THR A 69 -11.66 -37.91 -40.96
C THR A 69 -12.14 -37.73 -42.40
N TYR A 70 -13.32 -37.15 -42.58
CA TYR A 70 -13.64 -36.41 -43.80
C TYR A 70 -12.89 -35.07 -43.77
N PRO A 71 -12.36 -34.57 -44.91
CA PRO A 71 -11.70 -33.29 -44.94
C PRO A 71 -12.70 -32.21 -44.59
N ARG A 72 -12.59 -31.74 -43.32
CA ARG A 72 -13.36 -30.59 -42.85
C ARG A 72 -12.75 -29.37 -43.53
N VAL A 73 -13.57 -28.67 -44.31
CA VAL A 73 -13.30 -27.30 -44.73
C VAL A 73 -12.80 -26.57 -43.48
N ALA A 74 -11.62 -25.98 -43.58
CA ALA A 74 -11.03 -25.23 -42.50
C ALA A 74 -12.09 -24.22 -41.97
N ALA A 75 -12.61 -24.49 -40.77
CA ALA A 75 -13.36 -23.47 -40.07
C ALA A 75 -12.40 -22.28 -39.94
N ILE A 76 -12.82 -21.14 -40.48
CA ILE A 76 -12.24 -19.85 -40.13
C ILE A 76 -12.16 -19.84 -38.60
N PRO A 77 -10.99 -19.73 -37.98
CA PRO A 77 -10.93 -19.61 -36.54
C PRO A 77 -11.86 -18.43 -36.19
N ASP A 78 -12.83 -18.69 -35.30
CA ASP A 78 -13.53 -17.61 -34.64
C ASP A 78 -12.44 -16.63 -34.19
N PRO A 79 -12.54 -15.35 -34.50
CA PRO A 79 -11.59 -14.40 -33.96
C PRO A 79 -11.68 -14.58 -32.45
N GLU A 80 -10.65 -15.16 -31.83
CA GLU A 80 -10.45 -14.99 -30.39
C GLU A 80 -10.64 -13.51 -30.18
N THR A 81 -11.69 -13.13 -29.47
CA THR A 81 -11.88 -11.78 -29.00
C THR A 81 -10.75 -11.55 -28.01
N THR A 82 -9.57 -11.26 -28.55
CA THR A 82 -8.54 -10.61 -27.80
C THR A 82 -9.16 -9.26 -27.48
N THR A 83 -9.79 -9.14 -26.32
CA THR A 83 -10.22 -7.86 -25.77
C THR A 83 -8.94 -7.05 -25.68
N SER A 84 -8.69 -6.20 -26.68
CA SER A 84 -7.55 -5.30 -26.68
C SER A 84 -7.70 -4.43 -25.41
N ARG A 85 -6.64 -4.40 -24.62
CA ARG A 85 -6.59 -3.57 -23.41
C ARG A 85 -6.17 -2.18 -23.84
N GLU A 86 -7.13 -1.36 -24.18
CA GLU A 86 -6.85 -0.01 -24.63
C GLU A 86 -6.49 0.92 -23.48
N ALA A 87 -7.09 0.68 -22.30
CA ALA A 87 -6.82 1.48 -21.11
C ALA A 87 -6.98 0.69 -19.82
N VAL A 88 -6.49 1.25 -18.71
CA VAL A 88 -6.58 0.68 -17.36
C VAL A 88 -7.01 1.75 -16.37
N LEU A 89 -8.00 1.46 -15.54
CA LEU A 89 -8.32 2.28 -14.36
C LEU A 89 -7.22 2.06 -13.32
N ILE A 90 -6.36 3.07 -13.12
CA ILE A 90 -5.20 2.97 -12.23
C ILE A 90 -5.46 3.53 -10.84
N ASP A 91 -6.41 4.48 -10.72
CA ASP A 91 -6.79 5.06 -9.44
C ASP A 91 -8.23 5.59 -9.47
N GLU A 92 -8.84 5.71 -8.29
CA GLU A 92 -10.18 6.25 -8.13
C GLU A 92 -10.37 6.86 -6.73
N ALA A 93 -11.29 7.82 -6.62
CA ALA A 93 -11.77 8.33 -5.34
C ALA A 93 -13.27 8.62 -5.41
N TYR A 94 -14.07 7.99 -4.55
CA TYR A 94 -15.55 8.05 -4.53
C TYR A 94 -16.22 7.71 -5.86
N ALA A 95 -15.54 7.02 -6.77
CA ALA A 95 -16.06 6.77 -8.09
C ALA A 95 -17.33 5.92 -8.04
N VAL A 96 -18.40 6.46 -8.59
CA VAL A 96 -19.70 5.79 -8.78
C VAL A 96 -19.94 5.66 -10.26
N PHE A 97 -19.81 4.46 -10.80
CA PHE A 97 -20.08 4.19 -12.20
C PHE A 97 -21.54 3.79 -12.42
N ALA A 98 -22.09 4.09 -13.58
CA ALA A 98 -23.39 3.57 -14.01
C ALA A 98 -23.37 2.05 -14.13
N GLN A 99 -24.55 1.42 -14.15
CA GLN A 99 -24.68 -0.05 -14.21
C GLN A 99 -23.91 -0.65 -15.39
N GLY A 100 -23.18 -1.73 -15.12
CA GLY A 100 -22.42 -2.50 -16.11
C GLY A 100 -20.90 -2.38 -16.01
N PHE A 101 -20.38 -1.41 -15.26
CA PHE A 101 -18.96 -1.32 -14.96
C PHE A 101 -18.72 -1.51 -13.46
N THR A 102 -17.82 -2.43 -13.10
CA THR A 102 -17.37 -2.62 -11.72
C THR A 102 -15.89 -2.25 -11.64
N PRO A 103 -15.48 -1.43 -10.65
CA PRO A 103 -14.06 -1.04 -10.45
C PRO A 103 -13.08 -2.21 -10.30
N GLN A 104 -13.59 -3.43 -10.06
CA GLN A 104 -12.78 -4.65 -9.99
C GLN A 104 -12.24 -5.07 -11.36
N GLU A 105 -12.91 -4.68 -12.44
CA GLU A 105 -12.44 -4.83 -13.82
C GLU A 105 -11.61 -3.62 -14.20
N LYS A 106 -10.35 -3.57 -13.74
CA LYS A 106 -9.45 -2.44 -14.00
C LYS A 106 -9.13 -2.23 -15.50
N ASN A 107 -9.36 -3.21 -16.35
CA ASN A 107 -9.11 -3.12 -17.78
C ASN A 107 -10.32 -2.52 -18.50
N LEU A 108 -10.08 -1.50 -19.30
CA LEU A 108 -11.09 -0.81 -20.11
C LEU A 108 -10.88 -1.18 -21.58
N ALA A 109 -11.87 -1.84 -22.16
CA ALA A 109 -11.95 -2.12 -23.60
C ALA A 109 -12.58 -0.95 -24.36
N PRO A 110 -12.54 -0.92 -25.69
CA PRO A 110 -13.38 0.00 -26.45
C PRO A 110 -14.85 -0.10 -26.07
N GLY A 111 -15.51 1.03 -25.84
CA GLY A 111 -16.89 1.07 -25.35
C GLY A 111 -17.24 2.35 -24.63
N ASP A 112 -18.49 2.42 -24.14
CA ASP A 112 -19.06 3.59 -23.47
C ASP A 112 -18.97 3.45 -21.96
N TYR A 113 -18.59 4.53 -21.29
CA TYR A 113 -18.40 4.61 -19.85
C TYR A 113 -19.12 5.82 -19.28
N HIS A 114 -19.64 5.69 -18.06
CA HIS A 114 -20.35 6.77 -17.39
C HIS A 114 -19.99 6.77 -15.90
N LEU A 115 -19.28 7.81 -15.47
CA LEU A 115 -18.98 8.13 -14.08
C LEU A 115 -20.09 9.06 -13.58
N LEU A 116 -20.87 8.62 -12.59
CA LEU A 116 -21.99 9.37 -12.01
C LEU A 116 -21.50 10.37 -10.96
N ASP A 117 -20.45 10.02 -10.22
CA ASP A 117 -19.88 10.85 -9.15
C ASP A 117 -18.43 10.41 -8.85
N GLY A 118 -17.66 11.32 -8.24
CA GLY A 118 -16.28 11.06 -7.81
C GLY A 118 -15.24 11.25 -8.93
N TYR A 119 -14.11 10.57 -8.77
CA TYR A 119 -12.95 10.71 -9.66
C TYR A 119 -12.48 9.36 -10.17
N ALA A 120 -12.09 9.30 -11.44
CA ALA A 120 -11.48 8.13 -12.06
C ALA A 120 -10.19 8.53 -12.80
N HIS A 121 -9.11 7.82 -12.56
CA HIS A 121 -7.82 8.01 -13.23
C HIS A 121 -7.53 6.82 -14.13
N ILE A 122 -7.46 7.06 -15.42
CA ILE A 122 -7.33 6.06 -16.47
C ILE A 122 -6.00 6.27 -17.18
N ARG A 123 -5.27 5.19 -17.45
CA ARG A 123 -4.06 5.19 -18.28
C ARG A 123 -4.30 4.35 -19.52
N PHE A 124 -4.00 4.93 -20.67
CA PHE A 124 -4.09 4.29 -21.97
C PHE A 124 -2.82 3.51 -22.33
N ALA A 125 -2.93 2.55 -23.24
CA ALA A 125 -1.78 1.76 -23.73
C ALA A 125 -0.75 2.67 -24.44
N SER A 126 -1.15 3.81 -25.01
CA SER A 126 -0.28 4.86 -25.56
C SER A 126 0.59 5.55 -24.50
N GLY A 127 0.19 5.48 -23.22
CA GLY A 127 0.76 6.21 -22.11
C GLY A 127 0.01 7.50 -21.75
N ALA A 128 -1.01 7.93 -22.53
CA ALA A 128 -1.87 9.04 -22.18
C ALA A 128 -2.66 8.72 -20.90
N GLU A 129 -2.92 9.74 -20.08
CA GLU A 129 -3.68 9.60 -18.84
C GLU A 129 -4.85 10.57 -18.81
N LEU A 130 -6.01 10.09 -18.38
CA LEU A 130 -7.21 10.87 -18.17
C LEU A 130 -7.58 10.85 -16.69
N VAL A 131 -7.79 12.03 -16.12
CA VAL A 131 -8.38 12.21 -14.79
C VAL A 131 -9.76 12.79 -14.97
N LEU A 132 -10.77 11.94 -14.79
CA LEU A 132 -12.18 12.29 -14.96
C LEU A 132 -12.77 12.74 -13.62
N HIS A 133 -13.57 13.79 -13.66
CA HIS A 133 -14.38 14.27 -12.55
C HIS A 133 -15.86 14.08 -12.90
N GLY A 134 -16.57 13.32 -12.09
CA GLY A 134 -18.00 13.04 -12.28
C GLY A 134 -18.90 14.21 -11.94
N PRO A 135 -20.06 14.34 -12.61
CA PRO A 135 -20.57 13.41 -13.62
C PRO A 135 -19.86 13.57 -14.96
N ALA A 136 -19.47 12.44 -15.60
CA ALA A 136 -18.80 12.46 -16.88
C ALA A 136 -19.18 11.22 -17.72
N LYS A 137 -19.34 11.39 -19.03
CA LYS A 137 -19.62 10.32 -19.97
C LYS A 137 -18.67 10.37 -21.14
N TRP A 138 -18.03 9.23 -21.42
CA TRP A 138 -17.04 9.10 -22.49
C TRP A 138 -17.11 7.75 -23.18
N SER A 139 -16.51 7.67 -24.36
CA SER A 139 -16.31 6.42 -25.11
C SER A 139 -14.83 6.27 -25.47
N ILE A 140 -14.30 5.07 -25.29
CA ILE A 140 -12.97 4.69 -25.73
C ILE A 140 -13.10 3.99 -27.08
N PHE A 141 -12.40 4.50 -28.11
CA PHE A 141 -12.32 3.86 -29.41
C PHE A 141 -11.07 2.97 -29.52
N ASP A 142 -9.93 3.52 -29.13
CA ASP A 142 -8.64 2.85 -29.08
C ASP A 142 -7.71 3.57 -28.08
N ALA A 143 -6.39 3.24 -28.11
CA ALA A 143 -5.41 3.81 -27.19
C ALA A 143 -5.09 5.30 -27.46
N MET A 144 -5.56 5.89 -28.55
CA MET A 144 -5.26 7.26 -28.97
C MET A 144 -6.51 8.15 -29.11
N HIS A 145 -7.69 7.56 -29.19
CA HIS A 145 -8.93 8.28 -29.53
C HIS A 145 -10.02 8.02 -28.50
N VAL A 146 -10.51 9.11 -27.93
CA VAL A 146 -11.60 9.15 -26.94
C VAL A 146 -12.67 10.11 -27.42
N ARG A 147 -13.93 9.87 -27.07
CA ARG A 147 -15.01 10.85 -27.19
C ARG A 147 -15.53 11.19 -25.81
N MET A 148 -15.65 12.47 -25.52
CA MET A 148 -16.36 12.99 -24.36
C MET A 148 -17.75 13.47 -24.79
N ASP A 149 -18.80 12.89 -24.19
CA ASP A 149 -20.17 13.36 -24.41
C ASP A 149 -20.47 14.55 -23.48
N PHE A 150 -20.03 14.50 -22.24
CA PHE A 150 -20.06 15.58 -21.25
C PHE A 150 -19.14 15.30 -20.05
N GLY A 151 -18.85 16.35 -19.27
CA GLY A 151 -18.11 16.30 -18.02
C GLY A 151 -16.70 16.87 -18.11
N LYS A 152 -15.98 16.80 -17.00
CA LYS A 152 -14.64 17.38 -16.85
C LYS A 152 -13.56 16.32 -16.90
N VAL A 153 -12.50 16.59 -17.64
CA VAL A 153 -11.33 15.71 -17.75
C VAL A 153 -10.05 16.51 -17.77
N ARG A 154 -9.08 16.08 -16.98
CA ARG A 154 -7.68 16.47 -17.13
C ARG A 154 -6.97 15.42 -17.96
N VAL A 155 -6.21 15.84 -18.94
CA VAL A 155 -5.51 15.00 -19.91
C VAL A 155 -4.00 15.26 -19.76
N ILE A 156 -3.23 14.18 -19.64
CA ILE A 156 -1.77 14.22 -19.55
C ILE A 156 -1.23 13.34 -20.66
N VAL A 157 -0.53 13.93 -21.62
CA VAL A 157 -0.05 13.22 -22.80
C VAL A 157 1.47 13.23 -22.85
N PRO A 158 2.12 12.08 -22.58
CA PRO A 158 3.56 11.98 -22.72
C PRO A 158 3.98 12.05 -24.20
N PRO A 159 5.25 12.35 -24.49
CA PRO A 159 5.74 12.44 -25.87
C PRO A 159 5.47 11.20 -26.74
N SER A 160 5.36 10.01 -26.13
CA SER A 160 5.04 8.76 -26.81
C SER A 160 3.60 8.69 -27.32
N ALA A 161 2.68 9.48 -26.75
CA ALA A 161 1.27 9.51 -27.08
C ALA A 161 0.87 10.79 -27.83
N LYS A 162 1.84 11.56 -28.37
CA LYS A 162 1.57 12.74 -29.17
C LYS A 162 0.57 12.45 -30.28
N GLY A 163 -0.45 13.30 -30.45
CA GLY A 163 -1.58 13.11 -31.34
C GLY A 163 -2.76 12.42 -30.68
N PHE A 164 -2.73 12.19 -29.35
CA PHE A 164 -3.91 11.74 -28.60
C PHE A 164 -5.04 12.75 -28.80
N SER A 165 -6.24 12.27 -29.11
CA SER A 165 -7.36 13.15 -29.39
C SER A 165 -8.60 12.86 -28.56
N ILE A 166 -9.32 13.95 -28.25
CA ILE A 166 -10.64 13.89 -27.61
C ILE A 166 -11.66 14.55 -28.53
N ALA A 167 -12.56 13.76 -29.09
CA ALA A 167 -13.71 14.27 -29.81
C ALA A 167 -14.81 14.66 -28.82
N THR A 168 -15.41 15.83 -29.03
CA THR A 168 -16.60 16.31 -28.33
C THR A 168 -17.80 16.40 -29.30
N PRO A 169 -19.00 16.79 -28.85
CA PRO A 169 -20.12 17.02 -29.79
C PRO A 169 -19.81 18.05 -30.88
N ASP A 170 -18.98 19.05 -30.60
CA ASP A 170 -18.74 20.24 -31.43
C ASP A 170 -17.35 20.27 -32.10
N ALA A 171 -16.31 19.65 -31.55
CA ALA A 171 -14.94 19.69 -32.10
C ALA A 171 -14.13 18.43 -31.79
N GLU A 172 -12.89 18.40 -32.31
CA GLU A 172 -11.85 17.47 -31.89
C GLU A 172 -10.64 18.25 -31.32
N TYR A 173 -10.18 17.83 -30.15
CA TYR A 173 -9.04 18.41 -29.45
C TYR A 173 -7.85 17.46 -29.63
N VAL A 174 -6.86 17.88 -30.40
CA VAL A 174 -5.69 17.09 -30.74
C VAL A 174 -4.48 17.57 -29.95
N ASP A 175 -3.93 16.71 -29.16
CA ASP A 175 -2.78 17.00 -28.33
C ASP A 175 -1.46 16.95 -29.11
N LEU A 176 -0.54 17.85 -28.77
CA LEU A 176 0.82 17.90 -29.34
C LEU A 176 1.93 17.56 -28.32
N GLY A 177 1.59 16.91 -27.20
CA GLY A 177 2.50 16.56 -26.09
C GLY A 177 2.31 17.51 -24.92
N THR A 178 1.13 17.46 -24.27
CA THR A 178 0.62 18.52 -23.40
C THR A 178 -0.04 17.99 -22.13
N GLU A 179 -0.34 18.93 -21.25
CA GLU A 179 -1.27 18.75 -20.13
C GLU A 179 -2.39 19.79 -20.26
N PHE A 180 -3.65 19.34 -20.33
CA PHE A 180 -4.78 20.23 -20.50
C PHE A 180 -6.03 19.75 -19.76
N GLY A 181 -6.96 20.67 -19.48
CA GLY A 181 -8.31 20.42 -18.98
C GLY A 181 -9.34 20.63 -20.06
N LEU A 182 -10.37 19.79 -20.09
CA LEU A 182 -11.51 19.94 -20.98
C LEU A 182 -12.80 19.78 -20.18
N ASP A 183 -13.68 20.78 -20.23
CA ASP A 183 -15.05 20.77 -19.69
C ASP A 183 -16.05 20.78 -20.84
N VAL A 184 -16.82 19.70 -20.94
CA VAL A 184 -17.82 19.54 -22.00
C VAL A 184 -19.22 19.68 -21.42
N ASP A 185 -19.92 20.73 -21.77
CA ASP A 185 -21.31 20.98 -21.38
C ASP A 185 -22.26 20.62 -22.52
N GLN A 186 -22.90 19.47 -22.37
CA GLN A 186 -23.86 18.98 -23.36
C GLN A 186 -25.11 19.87 -23.46
N GLN A 187 -25.51 20.54 -22.37
CA GLN A 187 -26.73 21.36 -22.36
C GLN A 187 -26.52 22.68 -23.09
N GLU A 188 -25.34 23.28 -22.93
CA GLU A 188 -24.97 24.49 -23.60
C GLU A 188 -24.37 24.26 -25.00
N ASN A 189 -24.15 23.02 -25.41
CA ASN A 189 -23.39 22.63 -26.59
C ASN A 189 -22.07 23.41 -26.67
N ALA A 190 -21.31 23.35 -25.59
CA ALA A 190 -20.06 24.09 -25.42
C ALA A 190 -18.96 23.21 -24.84
N SER A 191 -17.73 23.55 -25.19
CA SER A 191 -16.55 22.93 -24.56
C SER A 191 -15.50 23.99 -24.22
N ASP A 192 -14.96 23.89 -22.99
CA ASP A 192 -13.96 24.79 -22.46
C ASP A 192 -12.61 24.07 -22.36
N LEU A 193 -11.63 24.56 -23.11
CA LEU A 193 -10.25 24.07 -23.13
C LEU A 193 -9.35 24.96 -22.27
N TYR A 194 -8.53 24.36 -21.43
CA TYR A 194 -7.51 24.99 -20.56
C TYR A 194 -6.18 24.31 -20.77
N VAL A 195 -5.19 24.94 -21.36
CA VAL A 195 -3.87 24.34 -21.61
C VAL A 195 -2.94 24.69 -20.46
N PHE A 196 -2.52 23.67 -19.68
CA PHE A 196 -1.65 23.83 -18.52
C PHE A 196 -0.16 23.75 -18.90
N ASP A 197 0.18 22.95 -19.91
CA ASP A 197 1.52 22.81 -20.46
C ASP A 197 1.44 22.40 -21.95
N GLY A 198 2.26 23.02 -22.81
CA GLY A 198 2.41 22.72 -24.24
C GLY A 198 1.37 23.35 -25.19
N GLN A 199 0.80 22.56 -26.12
CA GLN A 199 -0.09 23.05 -27.19
C GLN A 199 -1.19 22.04 -27.54
N VAL A 200 -2.43 22.50 -27.68
CA VAL A 200 -3.59 21.74 -28.17
C VAL A 200 -4.17 22.41 -29.40
N ASN A 201 -4.46 21.63 -30.41
CA ASN A 201 -5.19 22.08 -31.59
C ASN A 201 -6.69 21.80 -31.44
N ILE A 202 -7.51 22.80 -31.73
CA ILE A 202 -8.96 22.64 -31.90
C ILE A 202 -9.21 22.44 -33.38
N GLU A 203 -9.80 21.32 -33.77
CA GLU A 203 -10.09 20.96 -35.14
C GLU A 203 -11.59 20.78 -35.36
N ASP A 204 -12.08 21.16 -36.57
CA ASP A 204 -13.44 20.81 -36.95
C ASP A 204 -13.61 19.31 -37.04
N LYS A 205 -14.64 18.80 -36.38
CA LYS A 205 -14.92 17.37 -36.24
C LYS A 205 -15.06 16.66 -37.60
N SER A 206 -15.63 17.32 -38.60
CA SER A 206 -15.99 16.71 -39.87
C SER A 206 -14.92 16.90 -40.94
N SER A 207 -14.42 18.13 -41.08
CA SER A 207 -13.42 18.47 -42.09
C SER A 207 -11.99 18.25 -41.65
N LYS A 208 -11.76 18.11 -40.34
CA LYS A 208 -10.42 18.05 -39.72
C LYS A 208 -9.59 19.32 -40.01
N GLU A 209 -10.25 20.41 -40.34
CA GLU A 209 -9.61 21.70 -40.52
C GLU A 209 -9.24 22.30 -39.17
N LEU A 210 -8.04 22.87 -39.06
CA LEU A 210 -7.57 23.55 -37.85
C LEU A 210 -8.39 24.82 -37.65
N LEU A 211 -9.08 24.92 -36.52
CA LEU A 211 -9.85 26.09 -36.11
C LEU A 211 -8.99 27.06 -35.28
N GLU A 212 -8.24 26.52 -34.29
CA GLU A 212 -7.42 27.32 -33.38
C GLU A 212 -6.25 26.50 -32.82
N GLU A 213 -5.10 27.15 -32.60
CA GLU A 213 -3.99 26.61 -31.80
C GLU A 213 -3.99 27.27 -30.43
N VAL A 214 -4.05 26.47 -29.35
CA VAL A 214 -4.08 26.98 -27.99
C VAL A 214 -2.81 26.53 -27.26
N PHE A 215 -2.08 27.50 -26.72
CA PHE A 215 -0.78 27.31 -26.07
C PHE A 215 -0.91 27.38 -24.55
N GLU A 216 0.11 26.92 -23.86
CA GLU A 216 0.26 26.97 -22.39
C GLU A 216 -0.20 28.31 -21.81
N GLY A 217 -0.95 28.22 -20.70
CA GLY A 217 -1.50 29.37 -19.98
C GLY A 217 -2.70 30.02 -20.62
N ASN A 218 -3.17 29.54 -21.79
CA ASN A 218 -4.37 30.05 -22.44
C ASN A 218 -5.56 29.10 -22.28
N SER A 219 -6.76 29.69 -22.41
CA SER A 219 -8.02 28.97 -22.42
C SER A 219 -8.95 29.46 -23.50
N LYS A 220 -9.76 28.56 -24.04
CA LYS A 220 -10.72 28.84 -25.11
C LYS A 220 -12.03 28.11 -24.86
N ARG A 221 -13.14 28.79 -25.11
CA ARG A 221 -14.46 28.19 -25.18
C ARG A 221 -14.88 28.07 -26.63
N LEU A 222 -15.27 26.89 -27.04
CA LEU A 222 -15.98 26.67 -28.29
C LEU A 222 -17.48 26.52 -27.99
N LYS A 223 -18.31 27.34 -28.58
CA LYS A 223 -19.76 27.28 -28.45
C LYS A 223 -20.42 27.64 -29.78
N ASP A 224 -21.29 26.78 -30.29
CA ASP A 224 -22.02 26.99 -31.56
C ASP A 224 -21.09 27.37 -32.73
N GLY A 225 -19.89 26.80 -32.79
CA GLY A 225 -18.86 27.07 -33.81
C GLY A 225 -18.09 28.40 -33.64
N LEU A 226 -18.30 29.11 -32.54
CA LEU A 226 -17.56 30.34 -32.21
C LEU A 226 -16.52 30.04 -31.10
N ILE A 227 -15.32 30.58 -31.30
CA ILE A 227 -14.24 30.47 -30.31
C ILE A 227 -14.12 31.80 -29.55
N GLU A 228 -14.23 31.73 -28.23
CA GLU A 228 -14.12 32.88 -27.32
C GLU A 228 -13.23 32.52 -26.11
N ALA A 229 -13.05 33.46 -25.17
CA ALA A 229 -12.33 33.17 -23.93
C ALA A 229 -13.15 32.24 -23.02
N ALA A 230 -12.53 31.20 -22.51
CA ALA A 230 -13.18 30.33 -21.52
C ALA A 230 -13.35 31.04 -20.16
N PRO A 231 -14.33 30.65 -19.35
CA PRO A 231 -14.49 31.18 -18.00
C PRO A 231 -13.28 30.86 -17.13
N GLU A 232 -13.11 31.60 -16.01
CA GLU A 232 -12.14 31.24 -14.99
C GLU A 232 -12.51 29.89 -14.33
N ILE A 233 -11.50 29.07 -14.02
CA ILE A 233 -11.67 27.76 -13.41
C ILE A 233 -11.24 27.74 -11.95
N ASP A 234 -11.87 26.87 -11.15
CA ASP A 234 -11.24 26.34 -9.94
C ASP A 234 -10.29 25.19 -10.35
N PHE A 235 -9.02 25.26 -9.92
CA PHE A 235 -8.05 24.19 -10.18
C PHE A 235 -8.50 22.83 -9.66
N MET A 236 -9.42 22.79 -8.68
CA MET A 236 -10.02 21.56 -8.18
C MET A 236 -11.03 20.92 -9.16
N ASP A 237 -11.45 21.64 -10.19
CA ASP A 237 -12.26 21.07 -11.26
C ASP A 237 -11.48 20.10 -12.15
N PHE A 238 -10.16 20.28 -12.24
CA PHE A 238 -9.25 19.43 -13.00
C PHE A 238 -8.12 18.90 -12.09
N PRO A 239 -8.43 17.98 -11.16
CA PRO A 239 -7.43 17.50 -10.23
C PRO A 239 -6.33 16.71 -10.93
N THR A 240 -5.10 16.88 -10.47
CA THR A 240 -3.98 16.04 -10.89
C THR A 240 -4.12 14.62 -10.32
N PRO A 241 -3.45 13.61 -10.91
CA PRO A 241 -3.39 12.26 -10.34
C PRO A 241 -2.98 12.24 -8.86
N ASN A 242 -2.07 13.12 -8.47
CA ASN A 242 -1.62 13.28 -7.09
C ASN A 242 -2.74 13.75 -6.14
N GLN A 243 -3.58 14.67 -6.59
CA GLN A 243 -4.71 15.17 -5.79
C GLN A 243 -5.80 14.12 -5.58
N ILE A 244 -6.01 13.19 -6.52
CA ILE A 244 -6.94 12.06 -6.33
C ILE A 244 -6.52 11.21 -5.13
N GLY A 245 -5.23 10.89 -5.01
CA GLY A 245 -4.70 10.15 -3.86
C GLY A 245 -5.00 10.83 -2.53
N LEU A 246 -4.85 12.16 -2.46
CA LEU A 246 -5.20 12.95 -1.28
C LEU A 246 -6.70 12.93 -0.97
N VAL A 247 -7.55 13.05 -2.01
CA VAL A 247 -9.02 12.97 -1.87
C VAL A 247 -9.43 11.59 -1.36
N ARG A 248 -8.91 10.52 -1.96
CA ARG A 248 -9.16 9.13 -1.54
C ARG A 248 -8.74 8.92 -0.08
N TRP A 249 -7.56 9.39 0.32
CA TRP A 249 -7.10 9.31 1.70
C TRP A 249 -8.05 10.04 2.66
N LYS A 250 -8.41 11.29 2.36
CA LYS A 250 -9.35 12.07 3.18
C LYS A 250 -10.67 11.34 3.37
N SER A 251 -11.19 10.67 2.36
CA SER A 251 -12.45 9.93 2.42
C SER A 251 -12.44 8.76 3.40
N ASN A 252 -11.28 8.14 3.53
CA ASN A 252 -11.14 7.01 4.44
C ASN A 252 -10.97 7.42 5.91
N LEU A 253 -10.65 8.69 6.18
CA LEU A 253 -10.41 9.18 7.56
C LEU A 253 -11.63 8.99 8.46
N ASP A 254 -12.84 9.28 7.96
CA ASP A 254 -14.05 9.15 8.76
C ASP A 254 -14.38 7.71 9.13
N ARG A 255 -14.06 6.77 8.23
CA ARG A 255 -14.19 5.33 8.50
C ARG A 255 -13.14 4.89 9.51
N LEU A 256 -11.90 5.35 9.35
CA LEU A 256 -10.79 5.02 10.23
C LEU A 256 -11.05 5.51 11.67
N ARG A 257 -11.49 6.75 11.82
CA ARG A 257 -11.82 7.34 13.14
C ARG A 257 -12.97 6.64 13.86
N LYS A 258 -13.83 5.93 13.15
CA LYS A 258 -14.96 5.16 13.73
C LYS A 258 -14.57 3.75 14.16
N ASP A 259 -13.33 3.31 13.94
CA ASP A 259 -12.86 1.99 14.39
C ASP A 259 -12.68 2.01 15.92
N PRO A 260 -13.45 1.21 16.68
CA PRO A 260 -13.39 1.22 18.15
C PRO A 260 -12.08 0.66 18.71
N GLY A 261 -11.31 -0.04 17.87
CA GLY A 261 -9.98 -0.54 18.21
C GLY A 261 -8.87 0.49 18.03
N LEU A 262 -9.12 1.60 17.33
CA LEU A 262 -8.13 2.66 17.10
C LEU A 262 -7.95 3.48 18.38
N ILE A 263 -6.73 3.54 18.89
CA ILE A 263 -6.37 4.27 20.11
C ILE A 263 -5.49 5.48 19.87
N GLY A 264 -4.85 5.58 18.70
CA GLY A 264 -4.06 6.72 18.27
C GLY A 264 -4.07 6.88 16.76
N PHE A 265 -4.27 8.12 16.31
CA PHE A 265 -4.20 8.47 14.90
C PHE A 265 -3.57 9.85 14.73
N PHE A 266 -2.39 9.86 14.14
CA PHE A 266 -1.61 11.05 13.86
C PHE A 266 -1.54 11.24 12.35
N PRO A 267 -2.38 12.10 11.76
CA PRO A 267 -2.41 12.32 10.32
C PRO A 267 -1.28 13.19 9.78
N PHE A 268 -0.40 13.70 10.61
CA PHE A 268 0.70 14.60 10.25
C PHE A 268 0.23 15.83 9.48
N ARG A 269 -0.60 16.61 10.14
CA ARG A 269 -1.03 17.94 9.68
C ARG A 269 -0.33 18.99 10.52
N LYS A 270 0.42 19.87 9.84
CA LYS A 270 1.05 21.00 10.50
C LYS A 270 -0.02 21.93 11.04
N THR A 271 0.07 22.29 12.31
CA THR A 271 -0.79 23.26 12.98
C THR A 271 -0.02 24.55 13.27
N ALA A 272 -0.68 25.53 13.90
CA ALA A 272 -0.01 26.75 14.34
C ALA A 272 1.08 26.49 15.39
N ASP A 273 0.92 25.45 16.21
CA ASP A 273 1.99 24.91 17.07
C ASP A 273 2.77 23.84 16.31
N GLU A 274 3.88 24.26 15.70
CA GLU A 274 4.76 23.39 14.95
C GLU A 274 5.51 22.35 15.81
N GLY A 275 5.54 22.52 17.12
CA GLY A 275 6.17 21.61 18.08
C GLY A 275 5.33 20.43 18.50
N THR A 276 4.05 20.38 18.08
CA THR A 276 3.10 19.37 18.48
C THR A 276 2.62 18.54 17.28
N LEU A 277 2.67 17.22 17.42
CA LEU A 277 2.02 16.26 16.52
C LEU A 277 0.69 15.82 17.11
N VAL A 278 -0.40 16.33 16.54
CA VAL A 278 -1.76 16.16 17.08
C VAL A 278 -2.27 14.75 16.85
N ASN A 279 -2.80 14.12 17.91
CA ASN A 279 -3.59 12.90 17.84
C ASN A 279 -5.06 13.25 17.56
N GLU A 280 -5.68 12.66 16.55
CA GLU A 280 -7.09 12.92 16.20
C GLU A 280 -8.08 11.91 16.83
N VAL A 281 -7.61 10.99 17.69
CA VAL A 281 -8.46 10.07 18.46
C VAL A 281 -8.64 10.61 19.88
N HIS A 282 -9.81 11.17 20.18
CA HIS A 282 -10.08 11.79 21.46
C HIS A 282 -11.09 11.00 22.32
N GLU A 283 -11.85 10.09 21.71
CA GLU A 283 -12.95 9.34 22.35
C GLU A 283 -12.58 7.93 22.82
N ALA A 284 -11.28 7.56 22.72
CA ALA A 284 -10.83 6.26 23.22
C ALA A 284 -10.85 6.21 24.75
N ASP A 285 -11.08 5.03 25.34
CA ASP A 285 -11.04 4.82 26.80
C ASP A 285 -9.67 5.22 27.39
N LEU A 286 -8.61 5.10 26.63
CA LEU A 286 -7.22 5.46 26.98
C LEU A 286 -6.62 6.26 25.80
N PRO A 287 -6.92 7.55 25.65
CA PRO A 287 -6.42 8.34 24.54
C PRO A 287 -4.89 8.53 24.67
N ILE A 288 -4.19 8.31 23.55
CA ILE A 288 -2.78 8.66 23.44
C ILE A 288 -2.69 10.20 23.38
N PRO A 289 -1.88 10.85 24.23
CA PRO A 289 -1.71 12.30 24.16
C PRO A 289 -1.01 12.72 22.85
N ASP A 290 -1.09 14.02 22.54
CA ASP A 290 -0.34 14.61 21.45
C ASP A 290 1.16 14.38 21.62
N GLY A 291 1.86 14.25 20.49
CA GLY A 291 3.28 14.02 20.46
C GLY A 291 4.10 15.33 20.51
N ARG A 292 5.15 15.37 21.28
CA ARG A 292 6.12 16.47 21.29
C ARG A 292 7.18 16.25 20.24
N ILE A 293 7.28 17.14 19.26
CA ILE A 293 8.30 17.10 18.20
C ILE A 293 9.61 17.68 18.75
N VAL A 294 10.73 16.96 18.54
CA VAL A 294 12.07 17.37 18.92
C VAL A 294 12.99 17.20 17.72
N GLY A 295 13.53 18.28 17.17
CA GLY A 295 14.49 18.29 16.07
C GLY A 295 13.87 18.04 14.69
N ALA A 296 12.94 17.10 14.55
CA ALA A 296 12.27 16.78 13.29
C ALA A 296 11.54 18.00 12.69
N ARG A 297 11.50 18.10 11.36
CA ARG A 297 11.00 19.26 10.63
C ARG A 297 9.79 18.91 9.76
N TRP A 298 8.81 19.80 9.69
CA TRP A 298 7.71 19.70 8.76
C TRP A 298 8.18 19.88 7.31
N VAL A 299 7.80 18.96 6.44
CA VAL A 299 8.08 18.96 5.00
C VAL A 299 6.88 18.39 4.24
N SER A 300 6.87 18.49 2.90
CA SER A 300 5.84 17.89 2.07
C SER A 300 5.78 16.37 2.25
N GLY A 301 4.59 15.84 2.41
CA GLY A 301 4.28 14.43 2.57
C GLY A 301 4.07 13.68 1.26
N ARG A 302 3.16 12.69 1.29
CA ARG A 302 2.84 11.81 0.15
C ARG A 302 2.20 12.55 -1.02
N TRP A 303 1.50 13.64 -0.78
CA TRP A 303 0.79 14.44 -1.78
C TRP A 303 1.05 15.92 -1.58
N THR A 304 0.90 16.69 -2.64
CA THR A 304 0.87 18.15 -2.56
C THR A 304 -0.26 18.60 -1.61
N GLY A 305 0.07 19.46 -0.66
CA GLY A 305 -0.89 19.91 0.37
C GLY A 305 -1.09 18.94 1.54
N LYS A 306 -0.23 17.91 1.65
CA LYS A 306 -0.12 17.02 2.80
C LYS A 306 1.25 17.15 3.43
N ASP A 307 1.31 17.23 4.76
CA ASP A 307 2.57 17.35 5.50
C ASP A 307 3.10 15.99 5.94
N SER A 308 4.38 15.96 6.25
CA SER A 308 5.11 14.88 6.89
C SER A 308 6.22 15.45 7.79
N LEU A 309 6.82 14.64 8.63
CA LEU A 309 8.00 15.00 9.40
C LEU A 309 9.24 14.37 8.77
N LEU A 310 10.27 15.19 8.56
CA LEU A 310 11.60 14.78 8.16
C LEU A 310 12.48 14.60 9.40
N PHE A 311 13.07 13.42 9.51
CA PHE A 311 14.05 13.03 10.52
C PHE A 311 15.42 12.94 9.85
N ASP A 312 16.33 13.84 10.18
CA ASP A 312 17.66 13.90 9.56
C ASP A 312 18.79 14.08 10.60
N GLY A 313 18.46 14.51 11.81
CA GLY A 313 19.34 14.64 12.95
C GLY A 313 19.40 13.41 13.85
N ASP A 314 20.51 13.24 14.60
CA ASP A 314 20.65 12.13 15.55
C ASP A 314 19.68 12.21 16.73
N GLU A 315 19.18 13.40 17.01
CA GLU A 315 18.26 13.67 18.12
C GLU A 315 16.80 13.82 17.70
N ASP A 316 16.52 13.76 16.39
CA ASP A 316 15.19 13.96 15.85
C ASP A 316 14.24 12.85 16.30
N ARG A 317 13.10 13.25 16.83
CA ARG A 317 12.08 12.32 17.34
C ARG A 317 10.74 13.01 17.60
N VAL A 318 9.70 12.23 17.77
CA VAL A 318 8.45 12.64 18.44
C VAL A 318 8.29 11.81 19.69
N GLU A 319 8.02 12.44 20.81
CA GLU A 319 7.83 11.80 22.11
C GLU A 319 6.35 11.81 22.49
N PHE A 320 5.80 10.67 22.88
CA PHE A 320 4.45 10.51 23.41
C PHE A 320 4.35 9.27 24.32
N ASN A 321 3.29 9.21 25.11
CA ASN A 321 3.02 8.07 25.96
C ASN A 321 1.83 7.27 25.40
N ILE A 322 1.96 5.95 25.33
CA ILE A 322 0.89 5.03 24.93
C ILE A 322 0.44 4.29 26.19
N PRO A 323 -0.59 4.78 26.89
CA PRO A 323 -1.01 4.17 28.15
C PRO A 323 -1.78 2.86 27.91
N GLY A 324 -1.71 1.96 28.87
CA GLY A 324 -2.50 0.73 28.91
C GLY A 324 -1.70 -0.55 28.65
N GLU A 325 -2.39 -1.66 28.84
CA GLU A 325 -1.91 -3.01 28.63
C GLU A 325 -2.75 -3.68 27.55
N PHE A 326 -2.11 -4.36 26.60
CA PHE A 326 -2.76 -4.94 25.43
C PHE A 326 -2.34 -6.39 25.24
N GLU A 327 -3.29 -7.25 24.85
CA GLU A 327 -3.00 -8.60 24.38
C GLU A 327 -2.79 -8.62 22.86
N GLU A 328 -3.40 -7.68 22.15
CA GLU A 328 -3.27 -7.47 20.71
C GLU A 328 -2.90 -6.02 20.42
N TYR A 329 -2.08 -5.82 19.40
CA TYR A 329 -1.57 -4.50 19.09
C TYR A 329 -1.19 -4.39 17.62
N THR A 330 -1.57 -3.29 16.99
CA THR A 330 -1.14 -2.97 15.62
C THR A 330 -0.61 -1.55 15.55
N ILE A 331 0.54 -1.39 14.91
CA ILE A 331 1.10 -0.10 14.52
C ILE A 331 1.20 -0.08 13.01
N ALA A 332 0.72 1.00 12.36
CA ALA A 332 0.89 1.22 10.93
C ALA A 332 1.33 2.65 10.65
N SER A 333 2.23 2.83 9.70
CA SER A 333 2.77 4.14 9.33
C SER A 333 3.24 4.17 7.89
N TRP A 334 3.12 5.33 7.24
CA TRP A 334 3.77 5.60 5.98
C TRP A 334 5.16 6.19 6.22
N ILE A 335 6.16 5.56 5.64
CA ILE A 335 7.54 5.99 5.74
C ILE A 335 8.19 6.13 4.36
N LYS A 336 9.16 7.03 4.25
CA LYS A 336 10.06 7.15 3.10
C LYS A 336 11.48 7.22 3.63
N ILE A 337 12.26 6.17 3.37
CA ILE A 337 13.64 6.05 3.84
C ILE A 337 14.54 6.86 2.90
N ASP A 338 15.33 7.78 3.41
CA ASP A 338 16.36 8.46 2.64
C ASP A 338 17.69 7.70 2.70
N ARG A 339 18.05 7.17 3.89
CA ARG A 339 19.25 6.34 4.13
C ARG A 339 19.11 5.50 5.41
N LEU A 340 19.92 4.48 5.55
CA LEU A 340 19.97 3.56 6.71
C LEU A 340 21.39 3.59 7.31
N ASP A 341 21.65 4.56 8.19
CA ASP A 341 22.98 4.82 8.74
C ASP A 341 23.36 3.83 9.84
N TYR A 342 22.38 3.35 10.60
CA TYR A 342 22.59 2.54 11.79
C TYR A 342 22.24 1.08 11.57
N GLU A 343 22.77 0.18 12.40
CA GLU A 343 22.41 -1.25 12.38
C GLU A 343 20.92 -1.46 12.56
N ARG A 344 20.27 -0.55 13.30
CA ARG A 344 18.83 -0.47 13.50
C ARG A 344 18.39 0.98 13.40
N ASN A 345 17.37 1.25 12.63
CA ASN A 345 16.79 2.58 12.42
C ASN A 345 15.36 2.53 12.94
N ALA A 346 15.05 3.27 13.99
CA ALA A 346 13.79 3.16 14.72
C ALA A 346 12.65 3.83 13.96
N ILE A 347 11.54 3.14 13.82
CA ILE A 347 10.25 3.74 13.44
C ILE A 347 9.55 4.19 14.72
N LEU A 348 9.16 3.24 15.59
CA LEU A 348 8.56 3.53 16.90
C LEU A 348 9.10 2.56 17.92
N ASN A 349 9.65 3.08 19.01
CA ASN A 349 10.22 2.27 20.09
C ASN A 349 9.80 2.82 21.45
N SER A 350 9.50 1.91 22.38
CA SER A 350 9.48 2.21 23.81
C SER A 350 10.87 2.63 24.30
N ASP A 351 10.92 3.46 25.33
CA ASP A 351 12.18 4.02 25.86
C ASP A 351 13.01 2.98 26.60
N GLN A 352 12.37 1.98 27.19
CA GLN A 352 13.01 0.94 27.99
C GLN A 352 13.29 -0.35 27.18
N LEU A 353 13.75 -1.38 27.83
CA LEU A 353 13.89 -2.75 27.32
C LEU A 353 13.25 -3.74 28.31
N GLU A 354 12.12 -3.32 28.88
CA GLU A 354 11.35 -4.14 29.80
C GLU A 354 10.42 -5.10 29.08
N ALA A 355 9.89 -6.08 29.78
CA ALA A 355 8.91 -7.00 29.20
C ALA A 355 7.66 -6.21 28.79
N GLY A 356 7.15 -6.43 27.60
CA GLY A 356 6.00 -5.70 27.05
C GLY A 356 6.34 -4.47 26.22
N ASP A 357 7.57 -3.94 26.32
CA ASP A 357 8.03 -2.82 25.50
C ASP A 357 8.03 -3.14 24.02
N VAL A 358 7.60 -2.17 23.22
CA VAL A 358 7.44 -2.31 21.76
C VAL A 358 8.65 -1.73 21.04
N HIS A 359 9.18 -2.49 20.09
CA HIS A 359 10.23 -2.04 19.17
C HIS A 359 9.84 -2.31 17.73
N PHE A 360 9.70 -1.26 16.93
CA PHE A 360 9.47 -1.32 15.50
C PHE A 360 10.55 -0.53 14.77
N GLN A 361 11.39 -1.21 13.98
CA GLN A 361 12.62 -0.65 13.42
C GLN A 361 13.01 -1.35 12.10
N ILE A 362 13.96 -0.76 11.37
CA ILE A 362 14.49 -1.30 10.11
C ILE A 362 15.99 -1.51 10.28
N THR A 363 16.50 -2.66 9.86
CA THR A 363 17.95 -2.93 9.85
C THR A 363 18.65 -2.11 8.77
N ARG A 364 19.98 -2.02 8.83
CA ARG A 364 20.82 -1.39 7.79
C ARG A 364 20.60 -2.02 6.40
N GLN A 365 20.17 -3.28 6.33
CA GLN A 365 19.87 -4.01 5.09
C GLN A 365 18.45 -3.74 4.56
N GLY A 366 17.68 -2.86 5.20
CA GLY A 366 16.30 -2.58 4.80
C GLY A 366 15.28 -3.61 5.29
N LEU A 367 15.65 -4.50 6.20
CA LEU A 367 14.75 -5.55 6.71
C LEU A 367 13.99 -5.03 7.94
N PRO A 368 12.64 -4.90 7.87
CA PRO A 368 11.86 -4.51 9.03
C PRO A 368 11.94 -5.57 10.14
N LYS A 369 12.02 -5.11 11.36
CA LYS A 369 12.08 -5.92 12.57
C LYS A 369 11.28 -5.26 13.68
N GLY A 370 10.57 -6.05 14.46
CA GLY A 370 9.80 -5.49 15.58
C GLY A 370 9.14 -6.56 16.42
N GLY A 371 8.46 -6.14 17.47
CA GLY A 371 7.71 -6.97 18.38
C GLY A 371 7.65 -6.36 19.76
N ALA A 372 7.03 -7.06 20.71
CA ALA A 372 7.10 -6.78 22.12
C ALA A 372 8.25 -7.55 22.78
N GLN A 373 8.93 -6.92 23.73
CA GLN A 373 10.01 -7.55 24.51
C GLN A 373 9.42 -8.65 25.38
N GLY A 374 9.99 -9.87 25.31
CA GLY A 374 9.56 -10.99 26.16
C GLY A 374 10.02 -10.82 27.61
N GLN A 375 9.34 -11.53 28.54
CA GLN A 375 9.69 -11.52 29.95
C GLN A 375 11.07 -12.14 30.25
N ILE A 376 11.61 -12.95 29.32
CA ILE A 376 12.93 -13.57 29.47
C ILE A 376 13.89 -12.92 28.48
N PRO A 377 14.91 -12.18 28.95
CA PRO A 377 15.92 -11.60 28.07
C PRO A 377 16.63 -12.67 27.23
N GLY A 378 16.71 -12.46 25.93
CA GLY A 378 17.41 -13.37 25.00
C GLY A 378 16.57 -14.50 24.41
N THR A 379 15.30 -14.65 24.76
CA THR A 379 14.40 -15.53 24.02
C THR A 379 14.06 -14.92 22.68
N THR A 380 14.78 -15.36 21.66
CA THR A 380 14.49 -14.96 20.27
C THR A 380 13.27 -15.73 19.80
N THR A 381 12.29 -14.99 19.29
CA THR A 381 11.21 -15.58 18.51
C THR A 381 11.77 -16.02 17.15
N ASP A 382 11.34 -17.17 16.66
CA ASP A 382 11.68 -17.61 15.31
C ASP A 382 10.96 -16.69 14.32
N ASP A 383 11.75 -15.86 13.62
CA ASP A 383 11.26 -14.96 12.58
C ASP A 383 11.68 -15.46 11.21
N THR A 384 10.74 -15.57 10.29
CA THR A 384 11.02 -15.81 8.88
C THR A 384 10.78 -14.55 8.08
N PHE A 385 11.80 -14.05 7.42
CA PHE A 385 11.67 -12.98 6.43
C PHE A 385 11.34 -13.61 5.07
N ILE A 386 10.22 -13.19 4.49
CA ILE A 386 9.64 -13.79 3.27
C ILE A 386 9.48 -12.79 2.12
N GLY A 387 9.73 -11.51 2.36
CA GLY A 387 9.58 -10.42 1.38
C GLY A 387 10.90 -9.79 0.99
N ASP A 388 10.82 -8.74 0.19
CA ASP A 388 11.97 -7.93 -0.20
C ASP A 388 12.29 -6.87 0.87
N PRO A 389 13.54 -6.40 0.93
CA PRO A 389 13.89 -5.24 1.74
C PRO A 389 13.04 -4.02 1.38
N VAL A 390 12.73 -3.18 2.38
CA VAL A 390 12.01 -1.92 2.16
C VAL A 390 12.85 -1.00 1.27
N PRO A 391 12.32 -0.51 0.15
CA PRO A 391 13.08 0.32 -0.79
C PRO A 391 13.42 1.68 -0.20
N ILE A 392 14.60 2.19 -0.56
CA ILE A 392 15.02 3.57 -0.26
C ILE A 392 14.38 4.51 -1.29
N GLY A 393 14.01 5.71 -0.87
CA GLY A 393 13.50 6.78 -1.72
C GLY A 393 12.03 6.68 -2.11
N LYS A 394 11.34 5.58 -1.75
CA LYS A 394 9.90 5.38 -2.02
C LYS A 394 9.08 5.43 -0.75
N TRP A 395 7.82 5.87 -0.86
CA TRP A 395 6.86 5.74 0.22
C TRP A 395 6.42 4.30 0.37
N VAL A 396 6.45 3.79 1.59
CA VAL A 396 6.03 2.43 1.93
C VAL A 396 5.12 2.49 3.16
N HIS A 397 4.00 1.80 3.09
CA HIS A 397 3.14 1.57 4.24
C HIS A 397 3.67 0.36 5.00
N LEU A 398 4.21 0.57 6.19
CA LEU A 398 4.67 -0.50 7.07
C LEU A 398 3.69 -0.68 8.22
N ALA A 399 3.38 -1.94 8.53
CA ALA A 399 2.59 -2.29 9.70
C ALA A 399 3.21 -3.46 10.46
N MET A 400 3.12 -3.39 11.79
CA MET A 400 3.47 -4.46 12.70
C MET A 400 2.21 -4.88 13.46
N VAL A 401 1.91 -6.17 13.43
CA VAL A 401 0.76 -6.79 14.11
C VAL A 401 1.27 -7.78 15.14
N ILE A 402 0.81 -7.64 16.37
CA ILE A 402 1.11 -8.55 17.48
C ILE A 402 -0.21 -9.08 18.02
N SER A 403 -0.35 -10.40 18.12
CA SER A 403 -1.43 -11.06 18.86
C SER A 403 -0.80 -12.04 19.86
N SER A 404 -0.93 -11.73 21.14
CA SER A 404 -0.42 -12.57 22.22
C SER A 404 -1.20 -13.86 22.38
N PRO A 405 -2.54 -13.87 22.26
CA PRO A 405 -3.33 -15.10 22.24
C PRO A 405 -2.92 -16.08 21.13
N ASP A 406 -2.71 -15.54 19.92
CA ASP A 406 -2.31 -16.35 18.76
C ASP A 406 -0.80 -16.59 18.69
N ARG A 407 -0.04 -15.90 19.55
CA ARG A 407 1.43 -15.92 19.59
C ARG A 407 2.07 -15.53 18.26
N ILE A 408 1.47 -14.59 17.55
CA ILE A 408 1.98 -14.09 16.26
C ILE A 408 2.59 -12.70 16.41
N ARG A 409 3.56 -12.44 15.55
CA ARG A 409 4.22 -11.16 15.38
C ARG A 409 4.59 -10.97 13.91
N ASN A 410 3.71 -10.34 13.19
CA ASN A 410 3.80 -10.21 11.74
C ASN A 410 4.14 -8.78 11.34
N ILE A 411 4.92 -8.63 10.27
CA ILE A 411 5.19 -7.33 9.66
C ILE A 411 4.76 -7.36 8.20
N TYR A 412 4.10 -6.28 7.81
CA TYR A 412 3.54 -6.09 6.49
C TYR A 412 4.16 -4.85 5.82
N ALA A 413 4.43 -4.95 4.52
CA ALA A 413 4.77 -3.81 3.68
C ALA A 413 3.77 -3.69 2.55
N ASN A 414 3.20 -2.50 2.36
CA ASN A 414 2.17 -2.23 1.36
C ASN A 414 1.02 -3.26 1.39
N GLY A 415 0.56 -3.60 2.60
CA GLY A 415 -0.53 -4.54 2.85
C GLY A 415 -0.20 -6.01 2.60
N LYS A 416 1.06 -6.36 2.31
CA LYS A 416 1.52 -7.75 2.10
C LYS A 416 2.39 -8.20 3.27
N LEU A 417 2.19 -9.43 3.73
CA LEU A 417 3.05 -10.04 4.74
C LEU A 417 4.48 -10.19 4.21
N ILE A 418 5.46 -9.59 4.91
CA ILE A 418 6.89 -9.68 4.55
C ILE A 418 7.74 -10.35 5.63
N ARG A 419 7.20 -10.45 6.84
CA ARG A 419 7.85 -11.15 7.94
C ARG A 419 6.82 -11.84 8.81
N ALA A 420 6.93 -13.14 8.96
CA ALA A 420 6.13 -13.93 9.89
C ALA A 420 6.99 -14.31 11.10
N GLY A 421 6.46 -14.07 12.29
CA GLY A 421 7.13 -14.44 13.55
C GLY A 421 6.18 -15.15 14.49
N VAL A 422 6.71 -16.16 15.19
CA VAL A 422 6.00 -16.88 16.25
C VAL A 422 6.62 -16.51 17.59
N MET A 423 5.81 -16.11 18.55
CA MET A 423 6.25 -15.81 19.90
C MET A 423 6.26 -17.10 20.74
N ASN A 424 7.36 -17.34 21.46
CA ASN A 424 7.48 -18.53 22.33
C ASN A 424 6.57 -18.47 23.55
N HIS A 425 6.20 -17.26 23.99
CA HIS A 425 5.36 -17.00 25.15
C HIS A 425 4.36 -15.89 24.83
N SER A 426 3.22 -15.90 25.50
CA SER A 426 2.32 -14.75 25.56
C SER A 426 3.00 -13.59 26.28
N VAL A 427 2.81 -12.38 25.79
CA VAL A 427 3.38 -11.15 26.35
C VAL A 427 2.26 -10.13 26.47
N THR A 428 2.07 -9.55 27.66
CA THR A 428 1.26 -8.34 27.79
C THR A 428 2.05 -7.18 27.23
N ILE A 429 1.46 -6.46 26.29
CA ILE A 429 2.10 -5.34 25.58
C ILE A 429 1.77 -4.08 26.36
N HIS A 430 2.79 -3.32 26.78
CA HIS A 430 2.65 -2.02 27.46
C HIS A 430 3.69 -1.05 26.94
N PRO A 431 3.38 -0.31 25.85
CA PRO A 431 4.37 0.51 25.17
C PRO A 431 4.90 1.69 25.98
N GLU A 432 4.04 2.27 26.84
CA GLU A 432 4.37 3.43 27.69
C GLU A 432 5.05 4.59 26.95
N ASN A 433 6.18 5.10 27.48
CA ASN A 433 6.91 6.20 26.85
C ASN A 433 7.56 5.74 25.54
N CYS A 434 7.09 6.31 24.44
CA CYS A 434 7.51 5.95 23.10
C CYS A 434 8.19 7.11 22.37
N ARG A 435 9.07 6.75 21.44
CA ARG A 435 9.68 7.66 20.49
C ARG A 435 9.48 7.19 19.06
N LEU A 436 8.94 8.09 18.25
CA LEU A 436 8.86 7.92 16.81
C LEU A 436 10.14 8.50 16.17
N GLY A 437 10.74 7.78 15.23
CA GLY A 437 11.92 8.21 14.49
C GLY A 437 13.25 8.04 15.22
N ASN A 438 13.25 7.59 16.49
CA ASN A 438 14.49 7.42 17.26
C ASN A 438 14.31 6.42 18.42
N TRP A 439 15.42 6.09 19.05
CA TRP A 439 15.47 5.42 20.34
C TRP A 439 16.70 5.89 21.11
N LEU A 440 16.50 6.63 22.15
CA LEU A 440 17.54 7.10 23.04
C LEU A 440 17.32 6.49 24.40
N PRO A 441 17.95 5.37 24.72
CA PRO A 441 18.05 4.98 26.11
C PRO A 441 18.93 6.04 26.79
N SER A 442 18.50 6.47 27.97
CA SER A 442 19.24 7.44 28.74
C SER A 442 20.76 7.17 28.76
N ILE A 443 21.51 8.12 28.26
CA ILE A 443 22.87 8.57 28.63
C ILE A 443 24.06 7.59 28.62
N THR A 444 23.89 6.29 28.73
CA THR A 444 25.02 5.37 28.96
C THR A 444 25.34 4.38 27.84
N VAL A 445 24.74 4.56 26.69
CA VAL A 445 24.85 3.57 25.63
C VAL A 445 25.69 4.11 24.49
N GLY A 446 26.86 3.51 24.28
CA GLY A 446 27.83 3.92 23.28
C GLY A 446 27.26 4.04 21.85
N GLU A 447 28.00 4.63 20.94
CA GLU A 447 27.60 4.97 19.56
C GLU A 447 26.94 3.81 18.76
N ASN A 448 27.27 2.56 19.08
CA ASN A 448 26.69 1.37 18.44
C ASN A 448 25.20 1.12 18.77
N ARG A 449 24.56 1.95 19.59
CA ARG A 449 23.15 1.83 19.95
C ARG A 449 22.28 2.98 19.47
N LYS A 450 22.82 3.95 18.74
CA LYS A 450 22.02 4.95 18.05
C LYS A 450 21.10 4.28 17.06
N ARG A 451 19.84 4.73 17.00
CA ARG A 451 18.80 4.16 16.14
C ARG A 451 18.00 5.26 15.44
N ALA A 452 18.58 6.43 15.20
CA ALA A 452 17.88 7.50 14.52
C ALA A 452 17.44 7.08 13.12
N PHE A 453 16.19 7.32 12.80
CA PHE A 453 15.64 7.15 11.46
C PHE A 453 16.15 8.30 10.56
N ARG A 454 16.34 8.01 9.27
CA ARG A 454 16.72 9.00 8.27
C ARG A 454 15.71 8.94 7.13
N GLY A 455 14.85 9.93 7.07
CA GLY A 455 13.78 9.95 6.07
C GLY A 455 12.54 10.67 6.58
N ARG A 456 11.41 10.38 5.96
CA ARG A 456 10.13 11.01 6.27
C ARG A 456 9.16 9.99 6.86
N ILE A 457 8.37 10.45 7.80
CA ILE A 457 7.23 9.69 8.34
C ILE A 457 5.99 10.54 8.12
N ASP A 458 4.96 9.90 7.56
CA ASP A 458 3.66 10.49 7.29
C ASP A 458 2.58 9.51 7.72
N GLU A 459 1.68 9.92 8.59
CA GLU A 459 0.64 9.11 9.18
C GLU A 459 1.16 8.00 10.11
N LEU A 460 0.66 7.99 11.32
CA LEU A 460 0.86 6.93 12.30
C LEU A 460 -0.52 6.58 12.87
N ALA A 461 -0.85 5.30 12.84
CA ALA A 461 -2.08 4.77 13.41
C ALA A 461 -1.79 3.58 14.31
N ILE A 462 -2.49 3.52 15.46
CA ILE A 462 -2.25 2.55 16.52
C ILE A 462 -3.57 1.96 16.97
N TRP A 463 -3.66 0.63 16.97
CA TRP A 463 -4.85 -0.13 17.40
C TRP A 463 -4.55 -1.02 18.59
N LYS A 464 -5.55 -1.16 19.48
CA LYS A 464 -5.59 -2.16 20.58
C LYS A 464 -6.14 -3.51 20.12
N ARG A 465 -5.97 -3.85 18.85
CA ARG A 465 -6.36 -5.11 18.24
C ARG A 465 -5.40 -5.52 17.13
N ALA A 466 -5.38 -6.80 16.79
CA ALA A 466 -4.67 -7.31 15.63
C ALA A 466 -5.47 -7.06 14.35
N LEU A 467 -4.94 -6.27 13.43
CA LEU A 467 -5.52 -6.09 12.10
C LEU A 467 -5.22 -7.30 11.22
N VAL A 468 -6.20 -7.70 10.41
CA VAL A 468 -5.99 -8.74 9.40
C VAL A 468 -5.40 -8.15 8.11
N GLU A 469 -4.79 -9.00 7.29
CA GLU A 469 -4.13 -8.58 6.03
C GLU A 469 -5.04 -7.78 5.11
N ALA A 470 -6.33 -8.13 5.02
CA ALA A 470 -7.30 -7.41 4.20
C ALA A 470 -7.50 -5.97 4.65
N GLU A 471 -7.52 -5.70 5.96
CA GLU A 471 -7.62 -4.35 6.54
C GLU A 471 -6.35 -3.55 6.25
N LEU A 472 -5.17 -4.15 6.42
CA LEU A 472 -3.88 -3.51 6.12
C LEU A 472 -3.74 -3.18 4.63
N ARG A 473 -4.26 -4.05 3.77
CA ARG A 473 -4.31 -3.80 2.33
C ARG A 473 -5.25 -2.62 2.01
N ALA A 474 -6.42 -2.57 2.64
CA ALA A 474 -7.35 -1.45 2.46
C ALA A 474 -6.77 -0.11 2.94
N LEU A 475 -6.05 -0.09 4.08
CA LEU A 475 -5.32 1.09 4.57
C LEU A 475 -4.23 1.54 3.59
N THR A 476 -3.48 0.58 3.05
CA THR A 476 -2.45 0.85 2.03
C THR A 476 -3.05 1.47 0.77
N GLU A 477 -4.11 0.87 0.23
CA GLU A 477 -4.78 1.37 -0.98
C GLU A 477 -5.38 2.76 -0.74
N ALA A 478 -5.99 2.99 0.43
CA ALA A 478 -6.52 4.31 0.79
C ALA A 478 -5.43 5.39 0.84
N GLY A 479 -4.25 5.05 1.36
CA GLY A 479 -3.13 5.97 1.57
C GLY A 479 -2.07 5.98 0.48
N ARG A 480 -2.21 5.20 -0.58
CA ARG A 480 -1.21 5.04 -1.64
C ARG A 480 -0.95 6.34 -2.41
N PRO A 481 0.31 6.84 -2.49
CA PRO A 481 0.65 7.96 -3.36
C PRO A 481 0.59 7.55 -4.83
N TYR A 482 0.42 8.54 -5.70
CA TYR A 482 0.57 8.35 -7.14
C TYR A 482 2.05 8.19 -7.51
N GLU A 483 2.38 7.17 -8.30
CA GLU A 483 3.71 6.98 -8.90
C GLU A 483 3.59 7.12 -10.43
N PRO A 484 4.24 8.13 -11.04
CA PRO A 484 4.27 8.28 -12.49
C PRO A 484 4.83 7.04 -13.20
N SER A 485 4.32 6.73 -14.40
CA SER A 485 4.68 5.53 -15.18
C SER A 485 6.18 5.42 -15.51
N SER A 486 6.92 6.53 -15.57
CA SER A 486 8.37 6.55 -15.78
C SER A 486 9.20 5.98 -14.62
N GLN A 487 8.56 5.66 -13.48
CA GLN A 487 9.20 5.06 -12.29
C GLN A 487 8.76 3.61 -12.03
N GLN A 488 7.92 3.04 -12.86
CA GLN A 488 7.64 1.60 -12.80
C GLN A 488 8.74 0.86 -13.55
N PRO A 489 9.42 -0.12 -12.90
CA PRO A 489 10.52 -0.87 -13.49
C PRO A 489 10.08 -1.75 -14.68
#